data_d52dc2652bb5f2a80cb3cc1d1a0bb9f0
#
_entry.id   d52dc2652bb5f2a80cb3cc1d1a0bb9f0
#
_cell.length_a   1.000
_cell.length_b   1.000
_cell.length_c   1.000
_cell.angle_alpha   90.00
_cell.angle_beta   90.00
_cell.angle_gamma   90.00
#
_symmetry.space_group_name_H-M   'P 1'
#
loop_
_entity.id
_entity.type
_entity.pdbx_description
1 polymer ?
#
loop_
_entity_poly.entity_id
_entity_poly.type
_entity_poly.pdbx_seq_one_letter_code
_entity_poly.pdbx_strand_id
1 'polypeptide(L)'
;MTKTLKSRKKRLIDALSIQTSSGKEEAMIKYIISYSLKNAPSAKIEVTNNNVYITKGESSAYPCIVAHTDTVHDIHKFYKVFDNDNCLFAFNAEKGVQVGVGGDDKVGVWLALEMLKSQDSIKCVFFHSEEIGCVGSRDANMSWFNDVAYCLQGDRRGSKDFVNSISGQLYSDSFSKAILPIITKYGYAETSGAITDVGQLAENGIGISVANMSCG
;
A
#
# COMPACT_ATOMS: atom_id res chain seq x y z
N MET A 1 -13.57 -7.19 -21.01
CA MET A 1 -13.28 -7.05 -19.55
C MET A 1 -14.42 -7.65 -18.75
N THR A 2 -14.13 -8.57 -17.80
CA THR A 2 -15.15 -9.23 -16.95
C THR A 2 -15.81 -8.22 -16.01
N LYS A 3 -17.03 -8.54 -15.48
CA LYS A 3 -17.74 -7.70 -14.50
C LYS A 3 -16.87 -7.44 -13.23
N THR A 4 -16.13 -8.44 -12.80
CA THR A 4 -15.21 -8.35 -11.64
C THR A 4 -14.07 -7.37 -11.91
N LEU A 5 -13.45 -7.42 -13.09
CA LEU A 5 -12.34 -6.53 -13.46
C LEU A 5 -12.81 -5.07 -13.57
N LYS A 6 -13.99 -4.83 -14.15
CA LYS A 6 -14.60 -3.49 -14.19
C LYS A 6 -14.83 -2.92 -12.79
N SER A 7 -15.29 -3.77 -11.87
CA SER A 7 -15.52 -3.37 -10.48
C SER A 7 -14.21 -3.04 -9.74
N ARG A 8 -13.13 -3.81 -9.97
CA ARG A 8 -11.80 -3.53 -9.39
C ARG A 8 -11.21 -2.23 -9.93
N LYS A 9 -11.25 -2.04 -11.26
CA LYS A 9 -10.79 -0.79 -11.90
C LYS A 9 -11.54 0.44 -11.37
N LYS A 10 -12.87 0.33 -11.18
CA LYS A 10 -13.65 1.42 -10.58
C LYS A 10 -13.14 1.78 -9.18
N ARG A 11 -12.89 0.80 -8.32
CA ARG A 11 -12.37 1.07 -6.96
C ARG A 11 -10.97 1.68 -6.96
N LEU A 12 -10.12 1.29 -7.91
CA LEU A 12 -8.84 1.97 -8.11
C LEU A 12 -9.04 3.44 -8.49
N ILE A 13 -9.93 3.74 -9.44
CA ILE A 13 -10.27 5.11 -9.81
C ILE A 13 -10.85 5.89 -8.60
N ASP A 14 -11.70 5.26 -7.79
CA ASP A 14 -12.24 5.87 -6.58
C ASP A 14 -11.11 6.26 -5.61
N ALA A 15 -10.11 5.39 -5.37
CA ALA A 15 -8.95 5.69 -4.54
C ALA A 15 -8.05 6.80 -5.15
N LEU A 16 -7.74 6.71 -6.44
CA LEU A 16 -6.96 7.71 -7.16
C LEU A 16 -7.63 9.09 -7.21
N SER A 17 -8.96 9.15 -7.09
CA SER A 17 -9.72 10.40 -7.10
C SER A 17 -9.63 11.17 -5.77
N ILE A 18 -9.10 10.55 -4.71
CA ILE A 18 -8.89 11.20 -3.42
C ILE A 18 -7.52 11.86 -3.44
N GLN A 19 -7.49 13.18 -3.42
CA GLN A 19 -6.23 13.91 -3.36
C GLN A 19 -5.70 13.97 -1.94
N THR A 20 -4.41 13.70 -1.79
CA THR A 20 -3.68 13.78 -0.52
C THR A 20 -2.30 14.37 -0.76
N SER A 21 -1.75 15.00 0.25
CA SER A 21 -0.33 15.33 0.35
C SER A 21 0.12 15.07 1.79
N SER A 22 1.41 14.99 2.05
CA SER A 22 1.94 14.79 3.40
C SER A 22 1.34 15.81 4.38
N GLY A 23 0.80 15.33 5.49
CA GLY A 23 0.08 16.13 6.50
C GLY A 23 -1.38 16.47 6.13
N LYS A 24 -1.93 15.98 5.01
CA LYS A 24 -3.32 16.21 4.55
C LYS A 24 -3.99 14.94 4.06
N GLU A 25 -3.83 13.85 4.80
CA GLU A 25 -4.28 12.49 4.43
C GLU A 25 -5.68 12.14 4.96
N GLU A 26 -6.33 13.03 5.70
CA GLU A 26 -7.61 12.75 6.39
C GLU A 26 -8.68 12.15 5.46
N ALA A 27 -8.75 12.61 4.20
CA ALA A 27 -9.72 12.10 3.24
C ALA A 27 -9.45 10.63 2.87
N MET A 28 -8.18 10.24 2.72
CA MET A 28 -7.78 8.87 2.45
C MET A 28 -8.01 7.97 3.67
N ILE A 29 -7.66 8.44 4.87
CA ILE A 29 -7.92 7.72 6.13
C ILE A 29 -9.43 7.42 6.27
N LYS A 30 -10.28 8.41 6.03
CA LYS A 30 -11.75 8.24 6.04
C LYS A 30 -12.23 7.23 4.98
N TYR A 31 -11.65 7.26 3.80
CA TYR A 31 -11.97 6.32 2.74
C TYR A 31 -11.60 4.88 3.14
N ILE A 32 -10.38 4.67 3.65
CA ILE A 32 -9.89 3.36 4.11
C ILE A 32 -10.83 2.80 5.19
N ILE A 33 -11.15 3.58 6.21
CA ILE A 33 -12.05 3.17 7.30
C ILE A 33 -13.44 2.82 6.76
N SER A 34 -14.03 3.71 5.94
CA SER A 34 -15.37 3.51 5.37
C SER A 34 -15.44 2.28 4.47
N TYR A 35 -14.39 2.06 3.65
CA TYR A 35 -14.29 0.87 2.81
C TYR A 35 -14.19 -0.40 3.64
N SER A 36 -13.37 -0.39 4.68
CA SER A 36 -13.14 -1.54 5.56
C SER A 36 -14.39 -1.93 6.33
N LEU A 37 -15.09 -0.98 6.92
CA LEU A 37 -16.37 -1.22 7.61
C LEU A 37 -17.42 -1.85 6.68
N LYS A 38 -17.44 -1.44 5.41
CA LYS A 38 -18.39 -1.96 4.42
C LYS A 38 -18.03 -3.35 3.90
N ASN A 39 -16.75 -3.65 3.67
CA ASN A 39 -16.30 -4.85 2.96
C ASN A 39 -15.66 -5.91 3.86
N ALA A 40 -15.33 -5.55 5.09
CA ALA A 40 -14.79 -6.42 6.12
C ALA A 40 -15.37 -6.00 7.51
N PRO A 41 -16.69 -6.11 7.71
CA PRO A 41 -17.37 -5.54 8.90
C PRO A 41 -16.92 -6.16 10.22
N SER A 42 -16.30 -7.34 10.20
CA SER A 42 -15.73 -8.01 11.38
C SER A 42 -14.28 -7.59 11.67
N ALA A 43 -13.66 -6.77 10.81
CA ALA A 43 -12.28 -6.34 11.03
C ALA A 43 -12.20 -5.33 12.18
N LYS A 44 -11.17 -5.49 13.01
CA LYS A 44 -10.80 -4.50 14.02
C LYS A 44 -10.00 -3.39 13.33
N ILE A 45 -10.41 -2.14 13.52
CA ILE A 45 -9.75 -0.95 12.97
C ILE A 45 -9.26 -0.09 14.13
N GLU A 46 -7.98 0.24 14.09
CA GLU A 46 -7.32 1.09 15.09
C GLU A 46 -6.65 2.26 14.34
N VAL A 47 -6.77 3.47 14.88
CA VAL A 47 -6.09 4.65 14.33
C VAL A 47 -5.23 5.25 15.44
N THR A 48 -3.94 5.33 15.20
CA THR A 48 -2.97 5.90 16.14
C THR A 48 -1.99 6.78 15.37
N ASN A 49 -1.85 8.03 15.79
CA ASN A 49 -0.94 9.00 15.15
C ASN A 49 -1.15 9.10 13.62
N ASN A 50 -2.40 9.12 13.16
CA ASN A 50 -2.80 9.08 11.74
C ASN A 50 -2.43 7.80 10.96
N ASN A 51 -1.77 6.83 11.58
CA ASN A 51 -1.62 5.50 11.01
C ASN A 51 -2.92 4.69 11.20
N VAL A 52 -3.31 3.93 10.18
CA VAL A 52 -4.51 3.07 10.25
C VAL A 52 -4.07 1.61 10.26
N TYR A 53 -4.45 0.88 11.29
CA TYR A 53 -4.16 -0.53 11.49
C TYR A 53 -5.45 -1.33 11.39
N ILE A 54 -5.46 -2.38 10.56
CA ILE A 54 -6.66 -3.20 10.34
C ILE A 54 -6.29 -4.67 10.51
N THR A 55 -7.01 -5.36 11.40
CA THR A 55 -6.88 -6.80 11.61
C THR A 55 -8.19 -7.49 11.26
N LYS A 56 -8.17 -8.44 10.36
CA LYS A 56 -9.34 -9.26 9.98
C LYS A 56 -9.07 -10.73 10.26
N GLY A 57 -10.08 -11.41 10.81
CA GLY A 57 -10.06 -12.83 11.11
C GLY A 57 -9.15 -13.21 12.28
N GLU A 58 -8.96 -14.51 12.49
CA GLU A 58 -8.13 -15.09 13.53
C GLU A 58 -6.94 -15.82 12.88
N SER A 59 -5.72 -15.54 13.32
CA SER A 59 -4.49 -16.23 12.88
C SER A 59 -3.39 -16.06 13.92
N SER A 60 -2.51 -17.03 14.03
CA SER A 60 -1.27 -16.91 14.80
C SER A 60 -0.10 -16.37 13.97
N ALA A 61 -0.29 -16.19 12.65
CA ALA A 61 0.73 -15.73 11.72
C ALA A 61 0.08 -15.03 10.51
N TYR A 62 -0.22 -13.74 10.66
CA TYR A 62 -0.90 -12.99 9.62
C TYR A 62 0.04 -12.59 8.47
N PRO A 63 -0.38 -12.71 7.19
CA PRO A 63 0.17 -11.86 6.15
C PRO A 63 -0.20 -10.41 6.43
N CYS A 64 0.73 -9.48 6.16
CA CYS A 64 0.47 -8.05 6.31
C CYS A 64 0.75 -7.31 5.00
N ILE A 65 -0.17 -6.42 4.61
CA ILE A 65 0.02 -5.50 3.50
C ILE A 65 0.23 -4.10 4.06
N VAL A 66 1.28 -3.44 3.58
CA VAL A 66 1.70 -2.09 3.95
C VAL A 66 1.42 -1.16 2.78
N ALA A 67 0.95 0.05 3.04
CA ALA A 67 0.82 1.12 2.07
C ALA A 67 0.91 2.47 2.77
N HIS A 68 1.14 3.57 2.03
CA HIS A 68 1.07 4.91 2.61
C HIS A 68 -0.08 5.74 2.02
N THR A 69 -0.47 6.79 2.73
CA THR A 69 -1.68 7.56 2.45
C THR A 69 -1.44 8.90 1.81
N ASP A 70 -0.23 9.42 1.87
CA ASP A 70 0.16 10.68 1.25
C ASP A 70 0.68 10.51 -0.19
N THR A 71 0.93 11.60 -0.84
CA THR A 71 1.57 11.69 -2.16
C THR A 71 2.38 12.99 -2.23
N VAL A 72 3.37 13.05 -3.12
CA VAL A 72 4.17 14.26 -3.40
C VAL A 72 3.39 15.38 -4.12
N HIS A 73 2.13 15.13 -4.51
CA HIS A 73 1.39 16.02 -5.39
C HIS A 73 0.61 17.11 -4.65
N ASP A 74 0.52 18.27 -5.25
CA ASP A 74 -0.36 19.36 -4.80
C ASP A 74 -1.83 18.96 -4.91
N ILE A 75 -2.65 19.52 -4.02
CA ILE A 75 -4.11 19.41 -4.06
C ILE A 75 -4.69 20.43 -5.02
N HIS A 76 -5.45 19.98 -6.00
CA HIS A 76 -6.06 20.81 -7.05
C HIS A 76 -7.59 20.87 -6.92
N LYS A 77 -8.17 22.07 -7.00
CA LYS A 77 -9.63 22.29 -6.86
C LYS A 77 -10.46 21.55 -7.92
N PHE A 78 -9.95 21.43 -9.14
CA PHE A 78 -10.66 20.80 -10.28
C PHE A 78 -9.94 19.54 -10.76
N TYR A 79 -9.53 18.70 -9.81
CA TYR A 79 -8.88 17.44 -10.08
C TYR A 79 -9.86 16.41 -10.64
N LYS A 80 -9.47 15.71 -11.69
CA LYS A 80 -10.25 14.63 -12.29
C LYS A 80 -9.35 13.53 -12.83
N VAL A 81 -9.67 12.29 -12.49
CA VAL A 81 -9.02 11.08 -13.02
C VAL A 81 -9.72 10.67 -14.31
N PHE A 82 -8.94 10.32 -15.30
CA PHE A 82 -9.39 9.81 -16.60
C PHE A 82 -8.85 8.42 -16.85
N ASP A 83 -9.62 7.66 -17.60
CA ASP A 83 -9.33 6.30 -18.04
C ASP A 83 -9.38 6.27 -19.57
N ASN A 84 -8.26 5.89 -20.19
CA ASN A 84 -8.18 5.71 -21.64
C ASN A 84 -8.00 4.24 -22.02
N ASP A 85 -8.42 3.31 -21.16
CA ASP A 85 -8.30 1.85 -21.27
C ASP A 85 -6.88 1.30 -21.05
N ASN A 86 -5.84 2.05 -21.37
CA ASN A 86 -4.44 1.63 -21.25
C ASN A 86 -3.74 2.22 -20.02
N CYS A 87 -4.14 3.40 -19.59
CA CYS A 87 -3.60 4.04 -18.39
C CYS A 87 -4.62 4.94 -17.71
N LEU A 88 -4.40 5.16 -16.42
CA LEU A 88 -5.11 6.15 -15.61
C LEU A 88 -4.23 7.38 -15.46
N PHE A 89 -4.78 8.56 -15.66
CA PHE A 89 -4.08 9.83 -15.56
C PHE A 89 -5.01 10.89 -15.00
N ALA A 90 -4.45 11.99 -14.51
CA ALA A 90 -5.24 13.05 -13.92
C ALA A 90 -4.99 14.40 -14.57
N PHE A 91 -6.01 15.25 -14.54
CA PHE A 91 -5.98 16.63 -15.01
C PHE A 91 -6.51 17.57 -13.95
N ASN A 92 -5.92 18.78 -13.92
CA ASN A 92 -6.60 19.94 -13.40
C ASN A 92 -7.51 20.46 -14.53
N ALA A 93 -8.82 20.21 -14.40
CA ALA A 93 -9.78 20.52 -15.47
C ALA A 93 -9.95 22.03 -15.72
N GLU A 94 -9.67 22.89 -14.73
CA GLU A 94 -9.72 24.33 -14.90
C GLU A 94 -8.56 24.86 -15.76
N LYS A 95 -7.35 24.34 -15.49
CA LYS A 95 -6.12 24.77 -16.17
C LYS A 95 -5.85 24.00 -17.48
N GLY A 96 -6.56 22.89 -17.70
CA GLY A 96 -6.35 22.02 -18.85
C GLY A 96 -4.96 21.37 -18.88
N VAL A 97 -4.32 21.16 -17.70
CA VAL A 97 -2.99 20.60 -17.60
C VAL A 97 -3.01 19.23 -16.91
N GLN A 98 -2.15 18.33 -17.34
CA GLN A 98 -1.93 17.06 -16.67
C GLN A 98 -1.28 17.30 -15.30
N VAL A 99 -1.74 16.56 -14.29
CA VAL A 99 -1.21 16.58 -12.92
C VAL A 99 -0.94 15.15 -12.47
N GLY A 100 -0.21 14.95 -11.39
CA GLY A 100 0.04 13.64 -10.85
C GLY A 100 -1.24 12.93 -10.43
N VAL A 101 -1.36 11.65 -10.78
CA VAL A 101 -2.51 10.81 -10.39
C VAL A 101 -2.38 10.24 -8.98
N GLY A 102 -1.15 10.29 -8.41
CA GLY A 102 -0.86 9.77 -7.08
C GLY A 102 -0.94 8.24 -7.02
N GLY A 103 -0.43 7.56 -8.04
CA GLY A 103 -0.33 6.10 -8.06
C GLY A 103 0.51 5.58 -6.90
N ASP A 104 1.55 6.28 -6.58
CA ASP A 104 2.37 6.19 -5.40
C ASP A 104 1.68 6.93 -4.24
N ASP A 105 1.17 6.29 -3.15
CA ASP A 105 0.98 4.83 -3.08
C ASP A 105 -0.53 4.44 -3.03
N LYS A 106 -1.40 5.19 -3.72
CA LYS A 106 -2.83 4.85 -3.77
C LYS A 106 -3.11 3.51 -4.47
N VAL A 107 -2.15 3.02 -5.27
CA VAL A 107 -2.22 1.67 -5.82
C VAL A 107 -1.99 0.65 -4.70
N GLY A 108 -1.01 0.84 -3.84
CA GLY A 108 -0.79 0.02 -2.64
C GLY A 108 -1.99 0.07 -1.68
N VAL A 109 -2.56 1.25 -1.45
CA VAL A 109 -3.81 1.38 -0.67
C VAL A 109 -4.92 0.53 -1.29
N TRP A 110 -5.14 0.62 -2.60
CA TRP A 110 -6.13 -0.18 -3.30
C TRP A 110 -5.83 -1.68 -3.20
N LEU A 111 -4.57 -2.10 -3.38
CA LEU A 111 -4.14 -3.50 -3.22
C LEU A 111 -4.45 -4.02 -1.82
N ALA A 112 -4.07 -3.28 -0.77
CA ALA A 112 -4.34 -3.65 0.61
C ALA A 112 -5.85 -3.84 0.87
N LEU A 113 -6.68 -2.94 0.36
CA LEU A 113 -8.14 -3.01 0.50
C LEU A 113 -8.77 -4.16 -0.31
N GLU A 114 -8.26 -4.50 -1.49
CA GLU A 114 -8.68 -5.68 -2.25
C GLU A 114 -8.29 -6.98 -1.53
N MET A 115 -7.09 -7.02 -0.94
CA MET A 115 -6.64 -8.16 -0.13
C MET A 115 -7.46 -8.29 1.15
N LEU A 116 -7.71 -7.19 1.88
CA LEU A 116 -8.58 -7.16 3.05
C LEU A 116 -9.97 -7.73 2.75
N LYS A 117 -10.52 -7.41 1.58
CA LYS A 117 -11.83 -7.93 1.16
C LYS A 117 -11.79 -9.43 0.85
N SER A 118 -10.72 -9.93 0.25
CA SER A 118 -10.64 -11.28 -0.33
C SER A 118 -10.10 -12.35 0.62
N GLN A 119 -9.28 -11.97 1.60
CA GLN A 119 -8.67 -12.92 2.53
C GLN A 119 -9.53 -13.11 3.77
N ASP A 120 -9.52 -14.32 4.34
CA ASP A 120 -10.24 -14.63 5.57
C ASP A 120 -9.51 -14.07 6.80
N SER A 121 -8.18 -14.14 6.82
CA SER A 121 -7.32 -13.54 7.85
C SER A 121 -6.19 -12.75 7.22
N ILE A 122 -6.05 -11.48 7.62
CA ILE A 122 -5.03 -10.56 7.11
C ILE A 122 -4.90 -9.34 8.02
N LYS A 123 -3.70 -8.78 8.05
CA LYS A 123 -3.45 -7.45 8.60
C LYS A 123 -3.13 -6.47 7.46
N CYS A 124 -3.61 -5.24 7.58
CA CYS A 124 -3.25 -4.15 6.69
C CYS A 124 -2.88 -2.93 7.53
N VAL A 125 -1.82 -2.26 7.17
CA VAL A 125 -1.41 -1.00 7.80
C VAL A 125 -1.21 0.07 6.75
N PHE A 126 -1.66 1.28 7.06
CA PHE A 126 -1.57 2.44 6.19
C PHE A 126 -0.87 3.55 6.96
N PHE A 127 0.32 3.89 6.53
CA PHE A 127 1.16 4.91 7.15
C PHE A 127 0.90 6.29 6.57
N HIS A 128 1.06 7.33 7.38
CA HIS A 128 1.02 8.70 6.92
C HIS A 128 2.43 9.22 6.62
N SER A 129 2.53 10.26 5.78
CA SER A 129 3.74 11.06 5.59
C SER A 129 5.00 10.23 5.26
N GLU A 130 4.85 9.25 4.36
CA GLU A 130 5.96 8.46 3.83
C GLU A 130 6.91 9.34 3.02
N GLU A 131 6.36 10.16 2.13
CA GLU A 131 7.03 11.01 1.14
C GLU A 131 7.95 12.10 1.75
N ILE A 132 7.83 12.34 3.05
CA ILE A 132 8.70 13.26 3.81
C ILE A 132 9.59 12.54 4.80
N GLY A 133 9.86 11.24 4.57
CA GLY A 133 10.83 10.43 5.30
C GLY A 133 10.21 9.39 6.22
N CYS A 134 9.21 8.65 5.75
CA CYS A 134 8.62 7.49 6.43
C CYS A 134 8.17 7.80 7.88
N VAL A 135 7.56 8.99 8.09
CA VAL A 135 7.21 9.46 9.45
C VAL A 135 6.28 8.48 10.15
N GLY A 136 5.23 8.03 9.47
CA GLY A 136 4.25 7.10 10.03
C GLY A 136 4.83 5.75 10.39
N SER A 137 5.66 5.16 9.53
CA SER A 137 6.28 3.87 9.80
C SER A 137 7.42 3.95 10.82
N ARG A 138 8.08 5.09 10.93
CA ARG A 138 9.06 5.34 12.01
C ARG A 138 8.40 5.29 13.38
N ASP A 139 7.17 5.85 13.50
CA ASP A 139 6.38 5.89 14.73
C ASP A 139 5.39 4.71 14.84
N ALA A 140 5.64 3.63 14.10
CA ALA A 140 4.75 2.48 14.06
C ALA A 140 4.58 1.82 15.43
N ASN A 141 3.37 1.36 15.72
CA ASN A 141 3.11 0.50 16.87
C ASN A 141 3.70 -0.91 16.61
N MET A 142 4.97 -1.11 16.98
CA MET A 142 5.70 -2.34 16.72
C MET A 142 5.06 -3.57 17.38
N SER A 143 4.38 -3.42 18.52
CA SER A 143 3.70 -4.54 19.20
C SER A 143 2.52 -5.09 18.39
N TRP A 144 1.92 -4.28 17.50
CA TRP A 144 0.85 -4.73 16.62
C TRP A 144 1.32 -5.78 15.60
N PHE A 145 2.64 -5.85 15.32
CA PHE A 145 3.22 -6.80 14.37
C PHE A 145 3.64 -8.14 15.00
N ASN A 146 3.46 -8.35 16.31
CA ASN A 146 3.95 -9.56 17.01
C ASN A 146 3.44 -10.88 16.45
N ASP A 147 2.27 -10.90 15.82
CA ASP A 147 1.63 -12.07 15.19
C ASP A 147 1.64 -11.98 13.65
N VAL A 148 2.46 -11.10 13.07
CA VAL A 148 2.65 -10.99 11.62
C VAL A 148 3.75 -11.93 11.16
N ALA A 149 3.50 -12.70 10.10
CA ALA A 149 4.47 -13.61 9.51
C ALA A 149 5.44 -12.90 8.55
N TYR A 150 4.92 -11.96 7.77
CA TYR A 150 5.68 -11.14 6.83
C TYR A 150 4.88 -9.90 6.41
N CYS A 151 5.59 -8.86 5.93
CA CYS A 151 4.97 -7.67 5.35
C CYS A 151 5.32 -7.54 3.87
N LEU A 152 4.33 -7.17 3.04
CA LEU A 152 4.51 -6.79 1.65
C LEU A 152 3.98 -5.37 1.42
N GLN A 153 4.73 -4.56 0.69
CA GLN A 153 4.34 -3.23 0.22
C GLN A 153 4.33 -3.21 -1.31
N GLY A 154 3.33 -2.61 -1.91
CA GLY A 154 3.24 -2.45 -3.36
C GLY A 154 3.46 -1.00 -3.74
N ASP A 155 4.66 -0.50 -3.51
CA ASP A 155 5.05 0.90 -3.58
C ASP A 155 6.35 1.06 -4.38
N ARG A 156 6.36 0.53 -5.58
CA ARG A 156 7.49 0.67 -6.47
C ARG A 156 7.03 0.75 -7.92
N ARG A 157 7.58 1.70 -8.65
CA ARG A 157 7.33 1.86 -10.07
C ARG A 157 7.77 0.62 -10.86
N GLY A 158 6.99 0.29 -11.89
CA GLY A 158 7.29 -0.83 -12.77
C GLY A 158 6.52 -2.09 -12.41
N SER A 159 6.92 -3.23 -12.96
CA SER A 159 6.13 -4.47 -12.88
C SER A 159 6.97 -5.73 -12.66
N LYS A 160 8.25 -5.60 -12.29
CA LYS A 160 9.18 -6.74 -12.24
C LYS A 160 10.10 -6.78 -11.03
N ASP A 161 10.11 -5.75 -10.21
CA ASP A 161 11.03 -5.66 -9.09
C ASP A 161 10.39 -6.21 -7.82
N PHE A 162 11.10 -7.10 -7.14
CA PHE A 162 10.83 -7.56 -5.80
C PHE A 162 12.03 -7.21 -4.92
N VAL A 163 11.88 -6.19 -4.08
CA VAL A 163 12.98 -5.59 -3.34
C VAL A 163 13.33 -6.46 -2.14
N ASN A 164 14.57 -6.95 -2.12
CA ASN A 164 15.11 -7.81 -1.07
C ASN A 164 16.13 -7.10 -0.15
N SER A 165 16.55 -5.90 -0.50
CA SER A 165 17.53 -5.14 0.27
C SER A 165 17.36 -3.63 0.14
N ILE A 166 17.47 -2.93 1.28
CA ILE A 166 17.56 -1.46 1.38
C ILE A 166 18.56 -1.21 2.51
N SER A 167 19.77 -0.76 2.19
CA SER A 167 20.86 -0.62 3.18
C SER A 167 21.19 -1.90 3.98
N GLY A 168 20.49 -3.00 3.73
CA GLY A 168 20.60 -4.29 4.39
C GLY A 168 19.57 -5.27 3.83
N GLN A 169 19.64 -6.53 4.23
CA GLN A 169 18.71 -7.56 3.80
C GLN A 169 17.34 -7.39 4.50
N LEU A 170 16.26 -7.41 3.72
CA LEU A 170 14.90 -7.19 4.21
C LEU A 170 14.18 -8.49 4.64
N TYR A 171 14.64 -9.64 4.18
CA TYR A 171 14.02 -10.92 4.51
C TYR A 171 15.03 -12.07 4.63
N SER A 172 14.61 -13.11 5.32
CA SER A 172 15.42 -14.29 5.57
C SER A 172 15.62 -15.16 4.34
N ASP A 173 16.66 -16.00 4.34
CA ASP A 173 16.89 -17.00 3.30
C ASP A 173 15.74 -18.01 3.18
N SER A 174 15.08 -18.32 4.28
CA SER A 174 13.90 -19.21 4.28
C SER A 174 12.71 -18.57 3.56
N PHE A 175 12.48 -17.27 3.78
CA PHE A 175 11.45 -16.53 3.05
C PHE A 175 11.82 -16.41 1.57
N SER A 176 13.08 -16.09 1.24
CA SER A 176 13.55 -16.05 -0.16
C SER A 176 13.28 -17.36 -0.88
N LYS A 177 13.66 -18.51 -0.28
CA LYS A 177 13.42 -19.84 -0.86
C LYS A 177 11.93 -20.13 -1.09
N ALA A 178 11.06 -19.65 -0.21
CA ALA A 178 9.62 -19.86 -0.33
C ALA A 178 8.98 -18.95 -1.40
N ILE A 179 9.40 -17.67 -1.47
CA ILE A 179 8.78 -16.68 -2.33
C ILE A 179 9.32 -16.71 -3.77
N LEU A 180 10.59 -17.04 -3.98
CA LEU A 180 11.28 -16.98 -5.27
C LEU A 180 10.56 -17.75 -6.39
N PRO A 181 10.07 -18.99 -6.21
CA PRO A 181 9.31 -19.70 -7.24
C PRO A 181 8.01 -18.98 -7.61
N ILE A 182 7.39 -18.28 -6.65
CA ILE A 182 6.14 -17.55 -6.85
C ILE A 182 6.40 -16.28 -7.65
N ILE A 183 7.32 -15.43 -7.19
CA ILE A 183 7.60 -14.15 -7.85
C ILE A 183 8.14 -14.35 -9.27
N THR A 184 9.01 -15.33 -9.49
CA THR A 184 9.55 -15.68 -10.81
C THR A 184 8.45 -16.11 -11.79
N LYS A 185 7.46 -16.88 -11.32
CA LYS A 185 6.31 -17.28 -12.14
C LYS A 185 5.53 -16.08 -12.68
N TYR A 186 5.50 -14.96 -11.94
CA TYR A 186 4.84 -13.72 -12.34
C TYR A 186 5.81 -12.70 -12.97
N GLY A 187 7.04 -13.09 -13.27
CA GLY A 187 8.03 -12.27 -13.96
C GLY A 187 8.74 -11.26 -13.07
N TYR A 188 8.65 -11.39 -11.76
CA TYR A 188 9.42 -10.58 -10.82
C TYR A 188 10.79 -11.16 -10.60
N ALA A 189 11.75 -10.29 -10.30
CA ALA A 189 13.12 -10.63 -9.91
C ALA A 189 13.51 -9.86 -8.64
N GLU A 190 14.35 -10.46 -7.83
CA GLU A 190 14.94 -9.81 -6.66
C GLU A 190 15.84 -8.66 -7.09
N THR A 191 15.77 -7.55 -6.34
CA THR A 191 16.57 -6.34 -6.59
C THR A 191 16.77 -5.54 -5.30
N SER A 192 17.70 -4.60 -5.30
CA SER A 192 17.82 -3.60 -4.24
C SER A 192 16.85 -2.43 -4.47
N GLY A 193 16.44 -1.78 -3.39
CA GLY A 193 15.51 -0.66 -3.41
C GLY A 193 16.04 0.61 -2.74
N ALA A 194 15.16 1.58 -2.60
CA ALA A 194 15.34 2.82 -1.87
C ALA A 194 14.47 2.83 -0.61
N ILE A 195 14.54 3.92 0.13
CA ILE A 195 13.75 4.15 1.35
C ILE A 195 12.27 3.94 1.07
N THR A 196 11.60 3.23 1.98
CA THR A 196 10.15 2.95 1.95
C THR A 196 9.71 2.45 3.33
N ASP A 197 8.42 2.42 3.62
CA ASP A 197 7.88 2.05 4.93
C ASP A 197 8.34 0.66 5.42
N VAL A 198 8.37 -0.36 4.54
CA VAL A 198 8.86 -1.69 4.96
C VAL A 198 10.36 -1.68 5.27
N GLY A 199 11.15 -0.82 4.62
CA GLY A 199 12.53 -0.58 4.97
C GLY A 199 12.65 0.05 6.36
N GLN A 200 11.82 1.06 6.65
CA GLN A 200 11.77 1.70 7.96
C GLN A 200 11.31 0.72 9.07
N LEU A 201 10.34 -0.16 8.78
CA LEU A 201 9.94 -1.21 9.72
C LEU A 201 11.09 -2.19 10.01
N ALA A 202 11.91 -2.52 9.02
CA ALA A 202 13.11 -3.34 9.22
C ALA A 202 14.13 -2.62 10.10
N GLU A 203 14.38 -1.33 9.89
CA GLU A 203 15.24 -0.49 10.73
C GLU A 203 14.71 -0.36 12.17
N ASN A 204 13.39 -0.32 12.37
CA ASN A 204 12.76 -0.33 13.68
C ASN A 204 12.90 -1.70 14.39
N GLY A 205 13.45 -2.72 13.73
CA GLY A 205 13.66 -4.03 14.32
C GLY A 205 12.41 -4.91 14.35
N ILE A 206 11.58 -4.87 13.30
CA ILE A 206 10.35 -5.69 13.21
C ILE A 206 10.61 -7.20 13.34
N GLY A 207 11.81 -7.69 13.01
CA GLY A 207 12.24 -9.07 13.23
C GLY A 207 11.59 -10.13 12.33
N ILE A 208 10.81 -9.72 11.34
CA ILE A 208 10.17 -10.60 10.34
C ILE A 208 10.60 -10.20 8.94
N SER A 209 10.32 -11.05 7.96
CA SER A 209 10.59 -10.77 6.55
C SER A 209 9.67 -9.69 6.01
N VAL A 210 10.24 -8.69 5.34
CA VAL A 210 9.50 -7.62 4.67
C VAL A 210 9.99 -7.44 3.24
N ALA A 211 9.14 -7.00 2.33
CA ALA A 211 9.54 -6.72 0.95
C ALA A 211 8.70 -5.59 0.34
N ASN A 212 9.29 -4.82 -0.57
CA ASN A 212 8.58 -3.91 -1.46
C ASN A 212 8.55 -4.48 -2.87
N MET A 213 7.50 -4.25 -3.63
CA MET A 213 7.35 -4.78 -4.98
C MET A 213 6.76 -3.76 -5.94
N SER A 214 7.11 -3.91 -7.22
CA SER A 214 6.51 -3.10 -8.28
C SER A 214 5.02 -3.41 -8.46
N CYS A 215 4.23 -2.37 -8.65
CA CYS A 215 2.77 -2.46 -8.79
C CYS A 215 2.19 -1.62 -9.94
N GLY A 216 3.04 -0.98 -10.78
CA GLY A 216 2.61 -0.20 -11.93
C GLY A 216 3.41 1.08 -12.19
#